data_d98a5a94e963041ddcf26403d5b990fc
#
_entry.id   d98a5a94e963041ddcf26403d5b990fc
#
_cell.length_a   1.000
_cell.length_b   1.000
_cell.length_c   1.000
_cell.angle_alpha   90.00
_cell.angle_beta   90.00
_cell.angle_gamma   90.00
#
_symmetry.space_group_name_H-M   'P 1'
#
loop_
_entity.id
_entity.type
_entity.pdbx_description
1 polymer ?
#
loop_
_entity_poly.entity_id
_entity_poly.type
_entity_poly.pdbx_seq_one_letter_code
_entity_poly.pdbx_strand_id
1 'polypeptide(L)'
;MAKKIIGMFLGFVLVTVLGVGAYAYTIYQQSTQTLAKTYKQIGEETKVIEATEPLTILLMGVDTGNVERTDPWAGNSDSMILVTVNPKTKKVVMMSLERDILTQIQQPDGSVRDAKLNAAYADGGAELAISTIQKMM
;
A
#
# COMPACT_ATOMS: atom_id res chain seq x y z
N MET A 1 -52.58 14.68 -27.29
CA MET A 1 -52.24 13.88 -26.09
C MET A 1 -50.88 13.18 -26.26
N ALA A 2 -50.55 12.51 -27.32
CA ALA A 2 -49.30 11.81 -27.51
C ALA A 2 -48.01 12.64 -27.31
N LYS A 3 -47.95 13.87 -27.80
CA LYS A 3 -46.78 14.76 -27.61
C LYS A 3 -46.48 15.08 -26.15
N LYS A 4 -47.51 15.22 -25.28
CA LYS A 4 -47.32 15.44 -23.85
C LYS A 4 -46.79 14.20 -23.14
N ILE A 5 -47.28 13.03 -23.53
CA ILE A 5 -46.81 11.73 -22.97
C ILE A 5 -45.35 11.48 -23.34
N ILE A 6 -44.98 11.74 -24.58
CA ILE A 6 -43.59 11.63 -25.06
C ILE A 6 -42.67 12.59 -24.32
N GLY A 7 -43.09 13.83 -24.10
CA GLY A 7 -42.32 14.82 -23.32
C GLY A 7 -42.12 14.40 -21.87
N MET A 8 -43.14 13.84 -21.21
CA MET A 8 -43.02 13.30 -19.85
C MET A 8 -42.07 12.10 -19.78
N PHE A 9 -42.16 11.20 -20.76
CA PHE A 9 -41.25 10.04 -20.84
C PHE A 9 -39.79 10.46 -21.06
N LEU A 10 -39.55 11.41 -21.99
CA LEU A 10 -38.22 11.97 -22.22
C LEU A 10 -37.66 12.67 -20.96
N GLY A 11 -38.51 13.42 -20.24
CA GLY A 11 -38.12 14.05 -18.98
C GLY A 11 -37.74 13.02 -17.91
N PHE A 12 -38.51 11.95 -17.78
CA PHE A 12 -38.23 10.88 -16.86
C PHE A 12 -36.88 10.19 -17.19
N VAL A 13 -36.67 9.84 -18.46
CA VAL A 13 -35.40 9.24 -18.93
C VAL A 13 -34.21 10.17 -18.64
N LEU A 14 -34.36 11.46 -18.90
CA LEU A 14 -33.29 12.43 -18.65
C LEU A 14 -32.93 12.51 -17.16
N VAL A 15 -33.91 12.58 -16.27
CA VAL A 15 -33.69 12.58 -14.82
C VAL A 15 -33.03 11.30 -14.34
N THR A 16 -33.44 10.15 -14.88
CA THR A 16 -32.84 8.85 -14.54
C THR A 16 -31.38 8.80 -14.98
N VAL A 17 -31.06 9.24 -16.20
CA VAL A 17 -29.67 9.25 -16.72
C VAL A 17 -28.80 10.17 -15.88
N LEU A 18 -29.29 11.37 -15.51
CA LEU A 18 -28.55 12.29 -14.65
C LEU A 18 -28.34 11.71 -13.26
N GLY A 19 -29.35 11.06 -12.68
CA GLY A 19 -29.23 10.41 -11.36
C GLY A 19 -28.20 9.27 -11.35
N VAL A 20 -28.24 8.39 -12.35
CA VAL A 20 -27.26 7.31 -12.51
C VAL A 20 -25.85 7.87 -12.75
N GLY A 21 -25.72 8.89 -13.60
CA GLY A 21 -24.44 9.55 -13.87
C GLY A 21 -23.83 10.19 -12.61
N ALA A 22 -24.63 10.90 -11.81
CA ALA A 22 -24.19 11.48 -10.55
C ALA A 22 -23.77 10.41 -9.54
N TYR A 23 -24.51 9.31 -9.44
CA TYR A 23 -24.19 8.19 -8.57
C TYR A 23 -22.88 7.50 -9.00
N ALA A 24 -22.71 7.22 -10.28
CA ALA A 24 -21.49 6.64 -10.81
C ALA A 24 -20.28 7.55 -10.58
N TYR A 25 -20.44 8.87 -10.70
CA TYR A 25 -19.39 9.82 -10.41
C TYR A 25 -18.98 9.83 -8.94
N THR A 26 -19.94 9.75 -8.00
CA THR A 26 -19.60 9.67 -6.56
C THR A 26 -18.84 8.39 -6.21
N ILE A 27 -19.25 7.24 -6.78
CA ILE A 27 -18.51 5.98 -6.60
C ILE A 27 -17.10 6.08 -7.15
N TYR A 28 -16.94 6.66 -8.34
CA TYR A 28 -15.62 6.85 -8.96
C TYR A 28 -14.71 7.73 -8.08
N GLN A 29 -15.22 8.84 -7.58
CA GLN A 29 -14.46 9.73 -6.67
C GLN A 29 -14.07 9.02 -5.36
N GLN A 30 -14.98 8.29 -4.74
CA GLN A 30 -14.70 7.55 -3.51
C GLN A 30 -13.65 6.45 -3.71
N SER A 31 -13.73 5.73 -4.84
CA SER A 31 -12.77 4.67 -5.17
C SER A 31 -11.37 5.23 -5.38
N THR A 32 -11.22 6.33 -6.11
CA THR A 32 -9.92 6.99 -6.33
C THR A 32 -9.32 7.54 -5.04
N GLN A 33 -10.12 8.11 -4.17
CA GLN A 33 -9.64 8.62 -2.88
C GLN A 33 -9.21 7.49 -1.93
N THR A 34 -9.91 6.36 -1.95
CA THR A 34 -9.55 5.20 -1.12
C THR A 34 -8.25 4.57 -1.60
N LEU A 35 -8.06 4.43 -2.91
CA LEU A 35 -6.80 3.94 -3.49
C LEU A 35 -5.62 4.87 -3.21
N ALA A 36 -5.82 6.19 -3.27
CA ALA A 36 -4.79 7.16 -2.94
C ALA A 36 -4.36 7.10 -1.47
N LYS A 37 -5.28 6.76 -0.55
CA LYS A 37 -4.97 6.59 0.87
C LYS A 37 -4.22 5.30 1.19
N THR A 38 -4.32 4.28 0.33
CA THR A 38 -3.62 3.00 0.50
C THR A 38 -2.21 2.99 -0.10
N TYR A 39 -1.87 4.00 -0.91
CA TYR A 39 -0.54 4.12 -1.50
C TYR A 39 0.27 5.19 -0.76
N LYS A 40 1.40 4.78 -0.18
CA LYS A 40 2.42 5.69 0.35
C LYS A 40 3.70 5.45 -0.43
N GLN A 41 4.18 6.47 -1.13
CA GLN A 41 5.47 6.39 -1.81
C GLN A 41 6.59 6.29 -0.78
N ILE A 42 7.47 5.31 -0.95
CA ILE A 42 8.63 5.09 -0.09
C ILE A 42 9.87 5.43 -0.92
N GLY A 43 10.69 6.39 -0.42
CA GLY A 43 11.90 6.84 -1.10
C GLY A 43 11.68 7.78 -2.28
N GLU A 44 12.80 8.25 -2.84
CA GLU A 44 12.82 9.08 -4.05
C GLU A 44 12.70 8.20 -5.29
N GLU A 45 12.03 8.70 -6.31
CA GLU A 45 11.76 8.12 -7.65
C GLU A 45 12.02 6.62 -7.83
N THR A 46 10.95 5.84 -7.85
CA THR A 46 11.03 4.43 -8.22
C THR A 46 11.40 4.28 -9.69
N LYS A 47 12.53 3.61 -9.95
CA LYS A 47 12.88 3.13 -11.29
C LYS A 47 11.70 2.33 -11.86
N VAL A 48 11.35 2.58 -13.12
CA VAL A 48 10.32 1.80 -13.82
C VAL A 48 10.74 0.33 -13.83
N ILE A 49 9.92 -0.54 -13.25
CA ILE A 49 10.19 -1.97 -13.17
C ILE A 49 9.96 -2.57 -14.56
N GLU A 50 11.03 -3.06 -15.18
CA GLU A 50 10.91 -3.80 -16.43
C GLU A 50 10.50 -5.27 -16.17
N ALA A 51 9.59 -5.79 -16.96
CA ALA A 51 9.07 -7.17 -16.81
C ALA A 51 10.16 -8.26 -16.94
N THR A 52 11.35 -7.89 -17.41
CA THR A 52 12.51 -8.79 -17.58
C THR A 52 13.51 -8.75 -16.44
N GLU A 53 13.36 -7.81 -15.50
CA GLU A 53 14.28 -7.69 -14.36
C GLU A 53 13.76 -8.45 -13.12
N PRO A 54 14.66 -9.01 -12.29
CA PRO A 54 14.26 -9.56 -11.00
C PRO A 54 13.64 -8.48 -10.11
N LEU A 55 12.52 -8.82 -9.47
CA LEU A 55 11.81 -7.97 -8.53
C LEU A 55 11.79 -8.61 -7.15
N THR A 56 12.21 -7.88 -6.13
CA THR A 56 12.04 -8.29 -4.74
C THR A 56 11.00 -7.43 -4.05
N ILE A 57 10.02 -8.09 -3.44
CA ILE A 57 8.89 -7.49 -2.74
C ILE A 57 9.02 -7.86 -1.27
N LEU A 58 8.96 -6.87 -0.38
CA LEU A 58 8.81 -7.11 1.05
C LEU A 58 7.32 -7.05 1.42
N LEU A 59 6.80 -8.17 1.89
CA LEU A 59 5.47 -8.25 2.47
C LEU A 59 5.59 -8.13 3.98
N MET A 60 4.88 -7.18 4.56
CA MET A 60 4.86 -6.98 6.00
C MET A 60 3.43 -7.05 6.54
N GLY A 61 3.22 -7.86 7.57
CA GLY A 61 2.02 -7.80 8.39
C GLY A 61 2.29 -6.88 9.58
N VAL A 62 1.62 -5.73 9.59
CA VAL A 62 1.79 -4.72 10.62
C VAL A 62 0.62 -4.78 11.60
N ASP A 63 0.94 -4.98 12.87
CA ASP A 63 -0.04 -4.80 13.94
C ASP A 63 -0.21 -3.31 14.24
N THR A 64 -1.26 -2.73 13.69
CA THR A 64 -1.62 -1.34 13.95
C THR A 64 -2.26 -1.13 15.32
N GLY A 65 -2.51 -2.21 16.07
CA GLY A 65 -2.95 -2.21 17.47
C GLY A 65 -4.30 -1.54 17.69
N ASN A 66 -4.40 -0.55 18.54
CA ASN A 66 -5.64 -0.01 19.05
C ASN A 66 -6.31 1.01 18.11
N VAL A 67 -7.65 1.05 18.10
CA VAL A 67 -8.53 1.96 17.34
C VAL A 67 -8.25 3.45 17.66
N GLU A 68 -7.56 3.74 18.75
CA GLU A 68 -7.23 5.10 19.21
C GLU A 68 -5.95 5.70 18.56
N ARG A 69 -5.23 4.94 17.73
CA ARG A 69 -4.04 5.46 17.04
C ARG A 69 -4.43 6.44 15.95
N THR A 70 -3.87 7.62 16.02
CA THR A 70 -4.08 8.70 15.04
C THR A 70 -3.36 8.43 13.71
N ASP A 71 -2.28 7.63 13.73
CA ASP A 71 -1.55 7.20 12.52
C ASP A 71 -1.92 5.73 12.18
N PRO A 72 -2.62 5.50 11.05
CA PRO A 72 -2.99 4.16 10.62
C PRO A 72 -1.80 3.29 10.19
N TRP A 73 -0.60 3.88 10.07
CA TRP A 73 0.64 3.19 9.70
C TRP A 73 1.56 2.90 10.89
N ALA A 74 1.22 3.38 12.09
CA ALA A 74 2.01 3.13 13.29
C ALA A 74 1.79 1.70 13.80
N GLY A 75 2.87 0.97 14.11
CA GLY A 75 2.81 -0.38 14.63
C GLY A 75 4.14 -1.10 14.55
N ASN A 76 4.14 -2.38 14.92
CA ASN A 76 5.28 -3.27 14.73
C ASN A 76 5.02 -4.20 13.53
N SER A 77 6.05 -4.57 12.81
CA SER A 77 5.95 -5.59 11.77
C SER A 77 6.09 -6.98 12.39
N ASP A 78 4.97 -7.67 12.60
CA ASP A 78 4.95 -8.98 13.25
C ASP A 78 5.22 -10.15 12.30
N SER A 79 5.03 -9.95 11.01
CA SER A 79 5.40 -10.90 9.98
C SER A 79 6.09 -10.20 8.81
N MET A 80 7.17 -10.77 8.33
CA MET A 80 7.96 -10.23 7.23
C MET A 80 8.36 -11.35 6.27
N ILE A 81 8.03 -11.20 5.01
CA ILE A 81 8.34 -12.18 3.95
C ILE A 81 8.95 -11.43 2.76
N LEU A 82 10.13 -11.84 2.36
CA LEU A 82 10.73 -11.42 1.09
C LEU A 82 10.29 -12.38 -0.02
N VAL A 83 9.74 -11.82 -1.08
CA VAL A 83 9.35 -12.56 -2.28
C VAL A 83 10.19 -12.03 -3.44
N THR A 84 11.07 -12.85 -3.97
CA THR A 84 11.88 -12.50 -5.14
C THR A 84 11.36 -13.25 -6.36
N VAL A 85 10.93 -12.52 -7.37
CA VAL A 85 10.46 -13.03 -8.65
C VAL A 85 11.56 -12.79 -9.69
N ASN A 86 12.08 -13.86 -10.31
CA ASN A 86 13.07 -13.73 -11.36
C ASN A 86 12.51 -14.26 -12.70
N PRO A 87 12.11 -13.39 -13.62
CA PRO A 87 11.50 -13.78 -14.88
C PRO A 87 12.49 -14.49 -15.82
N LYS A 88 13.78 -14.18 -15.73
CA LYS A 88 14.80 -14.82 -16.58
C LYS A 88 14.98 -16.32 -16.25
N THR A 89 14.96 -16.65 -14.96
CA THR A 89 15.10 -18.03 -14.49
C THR A 89 13.75 -18.70 -14.25
N LYS A 90 12.64 -17.97 -14.38
CA LYS A 90 11.26 -18.41 -14.11
C LYS A 90 11.12 -18.99 -12.69
N LYS A 91 11.82 -18.38 -11.73
CA LYS A 91 11.82 -18.82 -10.32
C LYS A 91 11.20 -17.74 -9.43
N VAL A 92 10.48 -18.21 -8.41
CA VAL A 92 10.02 -17.41 -7.29
C VAL A 92 10.65 -18.00 -6.04
N VAL A 93 11.29 -17.15 -5.25
CA VAL A 93 11.87 -17.51 -3.95
C VAL A 93 11.14 -16.71 -2.88
N MET A 94 10.75 -17.39 -1.82
CA MET A 94 10.14 -16.77 -0.65
C MET A 94 11.00 -17.08 0.58
N MET A 95 11.28 -16.03 1.37
CA MET A 95 12.06 -16.14 2.59
C MET A 95 11.32 -15.40 3.71
N SER A 96 11.01 -16.11 4.78
CA SER A 96 10.45 -15.50 5.99
C SER A 96 11.58 -14.93 6.84
N LEU A 97 11.39 -13.72 7.36
CA LEU A 97 12.28 -13.07 8.30
C LEU A 97 11.65 -13.10 9.69
N GLU A 98 12.39 -13.64 10.65
CA GLU A 98 11.94 -13.67 12.03
C GLU A 98 11.92 -12.27 12.63
N ARG A 99 10.79 -11.89 13.21
CA ARG A 99 10.58 -10.54 13.79
C ARG A 99 11.55 -10.21 14.94
N ASP A 100 11.99 -11.25 15.67
CA ASP A 100 12.81 -11.13 16.87
C ASP A 100 14.33 -11.19 16.58
N ILE A 101 14.75 -11.18 15.32
CA ILE A 101 16.16 -11.08 14.95
C ILE A 101 16.75 -9.81 15.55
N LEU A 102 17.83 -9.97 16.33
CA LEU A 102 18.61 -8.84 16.82
C LEU A 102 19.39 -8.22 15.65
N THR A 103 19.19 -6.95 15.38
CA THR A 103 19.86 -6.22 14.31
C THR A 103 20.18 -4.80 14.72
N GLN A 104 21.07 -4.17 13.95
CA GLN A 104 21.39 -2.75 14.12
C GLN A 104 20.44 -1.92 13.27
N ILE A 105 19.67 -1.05 13.93
CA ILE A 105 18.75 -0.11 13.30
C ILE A 105 19.42 1.26 13.30
N GLN A 106 19.67 1.80 12.10
CA GLN A 106 20.18 3.14 11.93
C GLN A 106 19.00 4.12 11.90
N GLN A 107 18.86 4.87 12.97
CA GLN A 107 17.76 5.82 13.14
C GLN A 107 17.87 7.01 12.14
N PRO A 108 16.76 7.70 11.85
CA PRO A 108 16.77 8.87 10.96
C PRO A 108 17.67 10.02 11.46
N ASP A 109 17.94 10.11 12.76
CA ASP A 109 18.85 11.09 13.37
C ASP A 109 20.34 10.70 13.25
N GLY A 110 20.64 9.56 12.60
CA GLY A 110 22.00 9.03 12.42
C GLY A 110 22.50 8.16 13.57
N SER A 111 21.77 8.05 14.66
CA SER A 111 22.12 7.12 15.75
C SER A 111 21.91 5.67 15.34
N VAL A 112 22.62 4.76 16.00
CA VAL A 112 22.48 3.31 15.77
C VAL A 112 22.10 2.65 17.09
N ARG A 113 21.09 1.79 17.06
CA ARG A 113 20.71 0.99 18.21
C ARG A 113 20.53 -0.49 17.85
N ASP A 114 20.92 -1.35 18.76
CA ASP A 114 20.63 -2.76 18.69
C ASP A 114 19.20 -3.03 19.16
N ALA A 115 18.37 -3.59 18.28
CA ALA A 115 16.98 -3.90 18.59
C ALA A 115 16.47 -5.08 17.76
N LYS A 116 15.27 -5.56 18.07
CA LYS A 116 14.58 -6.55 17.26
C LYS A 116 14.20 -5.95 15.90
N LEU A 117 14.28 -6.77 14.85
CA LEU A 117 13.99 -6.34 13.48
C LEU A 117 12.62 -5.67 13.33
N ASN A 118 11.60 -6.17 14.02
CA ASN A 118 10.25 -5.62 13.98
C ASN A 118 10.14 -4.16 14.51
N ALA A 119 11.09 -3.74 15.37
CA ALA A 119 11.15 -2.38 15.89
C ALA A 119 11.53 -1.36 14.80
N ALA A 120 12.19 -1.78 13.73
CA ALA A 120 12.53 -0.87 12.63
C ALA A 120 11.29 -0.23 11.99
N TYR A 121 10.20 -0.99 11.88
CA TYR A 121 8.95 -0.42 11.38
C TYR A 121 8.32 0.57 12.37
N ALA A 122 8.34 0.28 13.65
CA ALA A 122 7.82 1.17 14.69
C ALA A 122 8.60 2.49 14.78
N ASP A 123 9.91 2.44 14.55
CA ASP A 123 10.81 3.60 14.66
C ASP A 123 10.74 4.54 13.44
N GLY A 124 10.62 3.99 12.22
CA GLY A 124 10.69 4.78 11.00
C GLY A 124 9.84 4.24 9.85
N GLY A 125 8.83 3.43 10.16
CA GLY A 125 7.90 2.90 9.16
C GLY A 125 8.56 1.94 8.16
N ALA A 126 7.91 1.80 7.01
CA ALA A 126 8.35 0.87 5.96
C ALA A 126 9.74 1.21 5.41
N GLU A 127 10.10 2.48 5.34
CA GLU A 127 11.40 2.94 4.81
C GLU A 127 12.55 2.46 5.69
N LEU A 128 12.45 2.64 7.00
CA LEU A 128 13.48 2.19 7.94
C LEU A 128 13.54 0.65 8.01
N ALA A 129 12.40 -0.03 7.96
CA ALA A 129 12.37 -1.48 7.90
C ALA A 129 13.07 -2.02 6.64
N ILE A 130 12.79 -1.44 5.46
CA ILE A 130 13.43 -1.83 4.20
C ILE A 130 14.95 -1.59 4.27
N SER A 131 15.39 -0.40 4.69
CA SER A 131 16.81 -0.07 4.76
C SER A 131 17.56 -0.95 5.77
N THR A 132 16.92 -1.31 6.88
CA THR A 132 17.49 -2.24 7.88
C THR A 132 17.65 -3.63 7.30
N ILE A 133 16.63 -4.17 6.61
CA ILE A 133 16.69 -5.48 5.97
C ILE A 133 17.74 -5.50 4.87
N GLN A 134 17.83 -4.46 4.05
CA GLN A 134 18.85 -4.35 2.98
C GLN A 134 20.28 -4.36 3.51
N LYS A 135 20.53 -3.78 4.67
CA LYS A 135 21.86 -3.80 5.30
C LYS A 135 22.19 -5.14 5.95
N MET A 136 21.18 -5.88 6.36
CA MET A 136 21.35 -7.20 6.99
C MET A 136 21.65 -8.29 5.94
N MET A 137 21.23 -8.12 4.69
CA MET A 137 21.40 -9.09 3.59
C MET A 137 22.62 -8.81 2.74
#